data_691b3097e5e692ef405c3ccf72b353cf
#
_entry.id   691b3097e5e692ef405c3ccf72b353cf
#
_cell.length_a   1.000
_cell.length_b   1.000
_cell.length_c   1.000
_cell.angle_alpha   90.00
_cell.angle_beta   90.00
_cell.angle_gamma   90.00
#
_symmetry.space_group_name_H-M   'P 1'
#
loop_
_entity.id
_entity.type
_entity.pdbx_description
1 polymer ?
#
loop_
_entity_poly.entity_id
_entity_poly.type
_entity_poly.pdbx_seq_one_letter_code
_entity_poly.pdbx_strand_id
1 'polypeptide(L)'
;YSKSYMFAKQLEIIKKNYDEYYILSSKYNLITPDTIIEPYNITFETKSYEQRLTSMGRGYNDTPKATKEYKQQWAIKVIEQIKQLNGKIDMWVGNLYYQPIKKHLPNNVRKVQVNSGKGVNKMKGMLTQMSTMDINVEEMINQGLVKVG
;
A
#
# COMPACT_ATOMS: atom_id res chain seq x y z
N TYR A 1 5.61 8.67 -2.89
CA TYR A 1 5.21 7.86 -1.73
C TYR A 1 5.87 8.30 -0.44
N SER A 2 7.18 8.49 -0.46
CA SER A 2 7.92 8.87 0.75
C SER A 2 7.45 10.19 1.36
N LYS A 3 6.73 11.00 0.60
CA LYS A 3 6.19 12.28 1.04
C LYS A 3 4.81 12.15 1.69
N SER A 4 4.15 10.99 1.59
CA SER A 4 2.86 10.78 2.22
C SER A 4 3.06 10.56 3.71
N TYR A 5 2.32 11.31 4.53
CA TYR A 5 2.36 11.15 5.98
C TYR A 5 1.92 9.74 6.41
N MET A 6 0.82 9.25 5.80
CA MET A 6 0.31 7.92 6.13
C MET A 6 1.30 6.82 5.74
N PHE A 7 1.92 6.95 4.57
CA PHE A 7 2.92 5.99 4.12
C PHE A 7 4.13 5.98 5.06
N ALA A 8 4.60 7.17 5.46
CA ALA A 8 5.74 7.28 6.36
C ALA A 8 5.47 6.63 7.72
N LYS A 9 4.27 6.85 8.28
CA LYS A 9 3.90 6.24 9.56
C LYS A 9 3.72 4.74 9.45
N GLN A 10 3.11 4.27 8.38
CA GLN A 10 2.99 2.85 8.10
C GLN A 10 4.36 2.19 7.97
N LEU A 11 5.30 2.86 7.32
CA LEU A 11 6.66 2.38 7.17
C LEU A 11 7.40 2.29 8.51
N GLU A 12 7.17 3.23 9.42
CA GLU A 12 7.72 3.15 10.77
C GLU A 12 7.24 1.90 11.50
N ILE A 13 5.95 1.58 11.38
CA ILE A 13 5.37 0.38 11.99
C ILE A 13 5.98 -0.87 11.37
N ILE A 14 6.11 -0.91 10.06
CA ILE A 14 6.67 -2.04 9.33
C ILE A 14 8.13 -2.28 9.73
N LYS A 15 8.94 -1.24 9.79
CA LYS A 15 10.34 -1.36 10.18
C LYS A 15 10.54 -1.92 11.58
N LYS A 16 9.61 -1.63 12.49
CA LYS A 16 9.66 -2.15 13.86
C LYS A 16 9.28 -3.63 13.96
N ASN A 17 8.47 -4.12 13.03
CA ASN A 17 7.80 -5.41 13.16
C ASN A 17 8.30 -6.50 12.22
N TYR A 18 9.05 -6.13 11.19
CA TYR A 18 9.47 -7.06 10.14
C TYR A 18 10.96 -6.92 9.86
N ASP A 19 11.61 -8.05 9.56
CA ASP A 19 13.03 -8.08 9.22
C ASP A 19 13.27 -7.55 7.81
N GLU A 20 12.35 -7.84 6.90
CA GLU A 20 12.44 -7.42 5.51
C GLU A 20 11.11 -6.85 5.05
N TYR A 21 11.15 -5.88 4.16
CA TYR A 21 9.97 -5.35 3.54
C TYR A 21 10.24 -4.92 2.10
N TYR A 22 9.15 -4.82 1.33
CA TYR A 22 9.17 -4.43 -0.07
C TYR A 22 8.14 -3.35 -0.29
N ILE A 23 8.24 -2.64 -1.41
CA ILE A 23 7.33 -1.56 -1.75
C ILE A 23 6.63 -1.93 -3.06
N LEU A 24 5.30 -1.78 -3.11
CA LEU A 24 4.54 -1.91 -4.35
C LEU A 24 4.55 -0.57 -5.08
N SER A 25 5.04 -0.61 -6.32
CA SER A 25 5.09 0.56 -7.19
C SER A 25 4.16 0.34 -8.37
N SER A 26 3.36 1.35 -8.72
CA SER A 26 2.48 1.27 -9.88
C SER A 26 3.24 1.14 -11.20
N LYS A 27 4.50 1.56 -11.24
CA LYS A 27 5.34 1.44 -12.44
C LYS A 27 6.35 0.31 -12.35
N TYR A 28 6.98 0.15 -11.19
CA TYR A 28 8.14 -0.75 -11.04
C TYR A 28 7.80 -2.08 -10.37
N ASN A 29 6.51 -2.35 -10.14
CA ASN A 29 6.00 -3.58 -9.52
C ASN A 29 6.46 -3.68 -8.05
N LEU A 30 7.00 -4.83 -7.65
CA LEU A 30 7.52 -5.02 -6.30
C LEU A 30 9.00 -4.70 -6.28
N ILE A 31 9.41 -3.74 -5.46
CA ILE A 31 10.79 -3.26 -5.38
C ILE A 31 11.30 -3.32 -3.94
N THR A 32 12.61 -3.40 -3.80
CA THR A 32 13.28 -3.30 -2.50
C THR A 32 13.38 -1.84 -2.06
N PRO A 33 13.53 -1.57 -0.73
CA PRO A 33 13.60 -0.19 -0.24
C PRO A 33 14.77 0.62 -0.79
N ASP A 34 15.84 -0.04 -1.18
CA ASP A 34 17.06 0.58 -1.68
C ASP A 34 17.12 0.65 -3.21
N THR A 35 16.04 0.25 -3.89
CA THR A 35 15.97 0.34 -5.34
C THR A 35 15.96 1.80 -5.78
N ILE A 36 16.86 2.16 -6.68
CA ILE A 36 16.89 3.48 -7.28
C ILE A 36 15.90 3.50 -8.43
N ILE A 37 14.95 4.43 -8.39
CA ILE A 37 13.91 4.55 -9.42
C ILE A 37 13.88 5.98 -9.97
N GLU A 38 13.51 6.08 -11.24
CA GLU A 38 13.22 7.36 -11.86
C GLU A 38 11.84 7.87 -11.42
N PRO A 39 11.63 9.17 -11.31
CA PRO A 39 10.29 9.70 -11.06
C PRO A 39 9.29 9.21 -12.09
N TYR A 40 8.07 8.92 -11.66
CA TYR A 40 7.02 8.46 -12.55
C TYR A 40 5.68 9.05 -12.13
N ASN A 41 4.72 9.02 -13.06
CA ASN A 41 3.43 9.65 -12.87
C ASN A 41 2.26 8.81 -13.38
N ILE A 42 2.30 7.50 -13.14
CA ILE A 42 1.15 6.65 -13.45
C ILE A 42 0.38 6.35 -12.16
N THR A 43 -0.95 6.39 -12.21
CA THR A 43 -1.81 6.20 -11.05
C THR A 43 -2.83 5.10 -11.28
N PHE A 44 -3.18 4.37 -10.23
CA PHE A 44 -4.25 3.39 -10.21
C PHE A 44 -5.60 4.00 -9.80
N GLU A 45 -5.66 5.32 -9.57
CA GLU A 45 -6.90 6.01 -9.24
C GLU A 45 -7.98 5.75 -10.27
N THR A 46 -9.20 5.53 -9.80
CA THR A 46 -10.36 5.29 -10.67
C THR A 46 -11.18 6.55 -10.92
N LYS A 47 -11.08 7.55 -10.05
CA LYS A 47 -11.75 8.82 -10.25
C LYS A 47 -11.11 9.59 -11.39
N SER A 48 -11.90 10.38 -12.09
CA SER A 48 -11.37 11.34 -13.04
C SER A 48 -10.30 12.19 -12.38
N TYR A 49 -9.17 12.31 -13.01
CA TYR A 49 -8.08 13.12 -12.49
C TYR A 49 -8.50 14.58 -12.33
N GLU A 50 -9.29 15.07 -13.28
CA GLU A 50 -9.84 16.42 -13.24
C GLU A 50 -10.75 16.63 -12.03
N GLN A 51 -11.62 15.66 -11.73
CA GLN A 51 -12.51 15.73 -10.58
C GLN A 51 -11.73 15.80 -9.27
N ARG A 52 -10.67 15.00 -9.17
CA ARG A 52 -9.82 14.99 -8.00
C ARG A 52 -9.08 16.30 -7.83
N LEU A 53 -8.50 16.81 -8.89
CA LEU A 53 -7.78 18.08 -8.85
C LEU A 53 -8.70 19.25 -8.52
N THR A 54 -9.90 19.26 -9.08
CA THR A 54 -10.90 20.30 -8.80
C THR A 54 -11.26 20.30 -7.31
N SER A 55 -11.52 19.11 -6.74
CA SER A 55 -11.87 19.00 -5.32
C SER A 55 -10.70 19.38 -4.40
N MET A 56 -9.48 19.29 -4.86
CA MET A 56 -8.28 19.64 -4.10
C MET A 56 -7.81 21.07 -4.36
N GLY A 57 -8.50 21.82 -5.23
CA GLY A 57 -8.10 23.17 -5.60
C GLY A 57 -6.82 23.25 -6.42
N ARG A 58 -6.43 22.15 -7.06
CA ARG A 58 -5.22 22.09 -7.88
C ARG A 58 -5.55 22.25 -9.36
N GLY A 59 -4.60 22.75 -10.11
CA GLY A 59 -4.68 22.79 -11.55
C GLY A 59 -4.58 21.38 -12.17
N TYR A 60 -4.97 21.29 -13.44
CA TYR A 60 -4.86 20.07 -14.21
C TYR A 60 -3.39 19.67 -14.38
N ASN A 61 -3.10 18.39 -14.27
CA ASN A 61 -1.81 17.84 -14.68
C ASN A 61 -2.03 16.51 -15.42
N ASP A 62 -1.03 16.08 -16.15
CA ASP A 62 -1.11 14.98 -17.10
C ASP A 62 -0.78 13.62 -16.51
N THR A 63 -0.99 13.40 -15.21
CA THR A 63 -0.73 12.08 -14.63
C THR A 63 -1.63 11.04 -15.28
N PRO A 64 -1.11 10.12 -16.08
CA PRO A 64 -1.95 9.14 -16.75
C PRO A 64 -2.51 8.13 -15.77
N LYS A 65 -3.73 7.68 -16.04
CA LYS A 65 -4.34 6.58 -15.31
C LYS A 65 -3.88 5.26 -15.92
N ALA A 66 -3.64 4.29 -15.06
CA ALA A 66 -3.38 2.93 -15.52
C ALA A 66 -4.64 2.36 -16.16
N THR A 67 -4.51 1.81 -17.34
CA THR A 67 -5.61 1.10 -18.01
C THR A 67 -5.88 -0.22 -17.31
N LYS A 68 -7.02 -0.84 -17.64
CA LYS A 68 -7.34 -2.18 -17.14
C LYS A 68 -6.26 -3.18 -17.56
N GLU A 69 -5.83 -3.10 -18.80
CA GLU A 69 -4.77 -3.97 -19.33
C GLU A 69 -3.44 -3.77 -18.62
N TYR A 70 -3.09 -2.54 -18.36
CA TYR A 70 -1.88 -2.22 -17.59
C TYR A 70 -1.92 -2.85 -16.20
N LYS A 71 -3.06 -2.71 -15.50
CA LYS A 71 -3.23 -3.29 -14.16
C LYS A 71 -3.13 -4.80 -14.18
N GLN A 72 -3.67 -5.45 -15.21
CA GLN A 72 -3.59 -6.90 -15.37
C GLN A 72 -2.15 -7.36 -15.55
N GLN A 73 -1.38 -6.70 -16.42
CA GLN A 73 0.02 -7.03 -16.63
C GLN A 73 0.87 -6.76 -15.39
N TRP A 74 0.61 -5.65 -14.71
CA TRP A 74 1.24 -5.33 -13.44
C TRP A 74 0.96 -6.42 -12.40
N ALA A 75 -0.28 -6.85 -12.31
CA ALA A 75 -0.68 -7.88 -11.35
C ALA A 75 0.04 -9.21 -11.60
N ILE A 76 0.17 -9.63 -12.85
CA ILE A 76 0.89 -10.86 -13.21
C ILE A 76 2.33 -10.78 -12.72
N LYS A 77 3.01 -9.67 -12.98
CA LYS A 77 4.41 -9.48 -12.59
C LYS A 77 4.57 -9.46 -11.08
N VAL A 78 3.69 -8.75 -10.38
CA VAL A 78 3.74 -8.65 -8.91
C VAL A 78 3.51 -10.02 -8.28
N ILE A 79 2.53 -10.78 -8.76
CA ILE A 79 2.25 -12.11 -8.24
C ILE A 79 3.45 -13.06 -8.45
N GLU A 80 4.09 -13.00 -9.59
CA GLU A 80 5.30 -13.79 -9.84
C GLU A 80 6.40 -13.45 -8.84
N GLN A 81 6.60 -12.16 -8.56
CA GLN A 81 7.58 -11.72 -7.58
C GLN A 81 7.24 -12.18 -6.18
N ILE A 82 5.98 -12.08 -5.79
CA ILE A 82 5.52 -12.52 -4.46
C ILE A 82 5.73 -14.02 -4.28
N LYS A 83 5.45 -14.82 -5.32
CA LYS A 83 5.63 -16.27 -5.26
C LYS A 83 7.07 -16.71 -5.02
N GLN A 84 8.03 -15.86 -5.34
CA GLN A 84 9.44 -16.14 -5.11
C GLN A 84 9.89 -15.83 -3.67
N LEU A 85 9.06 -15.14 -2.91
CA LEU A 85 9.36 -14.81 -1.52
C LEU A 85 8.99 -15.99 -0.61
N ASN A 86 9.82 -16.23 0.39
CA ASN A 86 9.62 -17.33 1.34
C ASN A 86 9.01 -16.81 2.64
N GLY A 87 8.31 -17.71 3.35
CA GLY A 87 7.73 -17.43 4.66
C GLY A 87 6.39 -16.73 4.60
N LYS A 88 5.95 -16.26 5.75
CA LYS A 88 4.68 -15.55 5.88
C LYS A 88 4.86 -14.10 5.43
N ILE A 89 3.90 -13.61 4.68
CA ILE A 89 3.94 -12.25 4.12
C ILE A 89 2.72 -11.47 4.61
N ASP A 90 2.98 -10.32 5.21
CA ASP A 90 1.94 -9.36 5.56
C ASP A 90 1.94 -8.24 4.53
N MET A 91 0.77 -8.00 3.96
CA MET A 91 0.60 -7.00 2.91
C MET A 91 -0.13 -5.78 3.47
N TRP A 92 0.59 -4.68 3.61
CA TRP A 92 0.08 -3.41 4.12
C TRP A 92 -0.15 -2.45 2.95
N VAL A 93 -1.21 -2.69 2.18
CA VAL A 93 -1.48 -1.91 0.98
C VAL A 93 -2.95 -1.48 0.92
N GLY A 94 -3.22 -0.39 0.22
CA GLY A 94 -4.57 0.08 -0.01
C GLY A 94 -5.27 -0.73 -1.10
N ASN A 95 -6.59 -0.52 -1.22
CA ASN A 95 -7.42 -1.28 -2.14
C ASN A 95 -7.04 -1.08 -3.61
N LEU A 96 -6.53 0.09 -3.98
CA LEU A 96 -6.14 0.34 -5.37
C LEU A 96 -5.07 -0.64 -5.86
N TYR A 97 -4.15 -1.02 -4.99
CA TYR A 97 -3.10 -1.99 -5.31
C TYR A 97 -3.54 -3.43 -5.03
N TYR A 98 -4.41 -3.61 -4.04
CA TYR A 98 -4.85 -4.93 -3.63
C TYR A 98 -5.81 -5.57 -4.63
N GLN A 99 -6.77 -4.81 -5.13
CA GLN A 99 -7.83 -5.34 -6.01
C GLN A 99 -7.28 -6.09 -7.24
N PRO A 100 -6.27 -5.58 -7.96
CA PRO A 100 -5.76 -6.29 -9.12
C PRO A 100 -5.12 -7.64 -8.81
N ILE A 101 -4.60 -7.85 -7.60
CA ILE A 101 -3.82 -9.04 -7.25
C ILE A 101 -4.54 -10.01 -6.31
N LYS A 102 -5.64 -9.60 -5.68
CA LYS A 102 -6.23 -10.35 -4.55
C LYS A 102 -6.62 -11.78 -4.91
N LYS A 103 -7.10 -12.03 -6.12
CA LYS A 103 -7.56 -13.35 -6.54
C LYS A 103 -6.44 -14.36 -6.75
N HIS A 104 -5.22 -13.88 -6.92
CA HIS A 104 -4.08 -14.71 -7.31
C HIS A 104 -3.01 -14.81 -6.21
N LEU A 105 -3.28 -14.21 -5.04
CA LEU A 105 -2.30 -14.23 -3.95
C LEU A 105 -2.09 -15.64 -3.40
N PRO A 106 -0.84 -16.02 -3.12
CA PRO A 106 -0.55 -17.31 -2.46
C PRO A 106 -1.13 -17.36 -1.04
N ASN A 107 -1.26 -18.56 -0.52
CA ASN A 107 -1.83 -18.79 0.81
C ASN A 107 -0.98 -18.23 1.96
N ASN A 108 0.29 -17.96 1.72
CA ASN A 108 1.18 -17.40 2.74
C ASN A 108 1.10 -15.88 2.86
N VAL A 109 0.22 -15.23 2.11
CA VAL A 109 0.01 -13.78 2.15
C VAL A 109 -1.29 -13.47 2.89
N ARG A 110 -1.20 -12.54 3.85
CA ARG A 110 -2.42 -11.98 4.46
C ARG A 110 -2.41 -10.47 4.30
N LYS A 111 -3.59 -9.91 4.06
CA LYS A 111 -3.74 -8.45 4.00
C LYS A 111 -3.93 -7.91 5.39
N VAL A 112 -3.12 -6.91 5.76
CA VAL A 112 -3.25 -6.18 7.02
C VAL A 112 -3.89 -4.83 6.72
N GLN A 113 -4.94 -4.51 7.44
CA GLN A 113 -5.68 -3.26 7.24
C GLN A 113 -5.87 -2.56 8.58
N VAL A 114 -5.56 -1.27 8.63
CA VAL A 114 -5.78 -0.45 9.81
C VAL A 114 -7.30 -0.32 10.06
N ASN A 115 -7.72 -0.62 11.27
CA ASN A 115 -9.13 -0.62 11.66
C ASN A 115 -9.52 0.76 12.22
N SER A 116 -9.54 1.76 11.36
CA SER A 116 -9.73 3.16 11.77
C SER A 116 -11.13 3.70 11.53
N GLY A 117 -12.04 2.88 10.97
CA GLY A 117 -13.32 3.39 10.52
C GLY A 117 -13.19 4.20 9.24
N LYS A 118 -14.10 5.16 9.03
CA LYS A 118 -14.13 5.95 7.80
C LYS A 118 -13.34 7.25 7.94
N GLY A 119 -12.64 7.63 6.90
CA GLY A 119 -12.02 8.93 6.75
C GLY A 119 -10.50 8.92 6.91
N VAL A 120 -9.87 9.78 6.13
CA VAL A 120 -8.41 9.90 6.07
C VAL A 120 -7.84 10.40 7.41
N ASN A 121 -8.53 11.33 8.08
CA ASN A 121 -8.04 11.89 9.33
C ASN A 121 -8.02 10.85 10.46
N LYS A 122 -9.02 9.97 10.50
CA LYS A 122 -9.05 8.87 11.47
C LYS A 122 -7.91 7.89 11.22
N MET A 123 -7.65 7.57 9.94
CA MET A 123 -6.54 6.68 9.59
C MET A 123 -5.20 7.30 9.96
N LYS A 124 -5.00 8.59 9.71
CA LYS A 124 -3.78 9.30 10.12
C LYS A 124 -3.57 9.23 11.63
N GLY A 125 -4.64 9.47 12.40
CA GLY A 125 -4.59 9.40 13.86
C GLY A 125 -4.20 8.01 14.36
N MET A 126 -4.81 6.98 13.81
CA MET A 126 -4.49 5.59 14.17
C MET A 126 -3.06 5.21 13.82
N LEU A 127 -2.61 5.56 12.62
CA LEU A 127 -1.23 5.27 12.21
C LEU A 127 -0.22 6.01 13.09
N THR A 128 -0.49 7.26 13.42
CA THR A 128 0.37 8.04 14.32
C THR A 128 0.46 7.39 15.69
N GLN A 129 -0.68 7.00 16.26
CA GLN A 129 -0.75 6.33 17.55
C GLN A 129 0.01 5.00 17.51
N MET A 130 -0.25 4.17 16.50
CA MET A 130 0.39 2.86 16.37
C MET A 130 1.90 2.97 16.17
N SER A 131 2.39 4.00 15.47
CA SER A 131 3.82 4.18 15.25
C SER A 131 4.61 4.47 16.51
N THR A 132 3.95 4.99 17.55
CA THR A 132 4.55 5.28 18.85
C THR A 132 4.40 4.16 19.87
N MET A 133 3.57 3.15 19.58
CA MET A 133 3.34 2.03 20.49
C MET A 133 4.47 1.01 20.39
N ASP A 134 4.81 0.42 21.51
CA ASP A 134 5.82 -0.64 21.59
C ASP A 134 5.14 -2.01 21.64
N ILE A 135 4.38 -2.31 20.61
CA ILE A 135 3.66 -3.58 20.47
C ILE A 135 3.89 -4.14 19.06
N ASN A 136 3.83 -5.46 18.94
CA ASN A 136 3.98 -6.12 17.65
C ASN A 136 2.63 -6.22 16.90
N VAL A 137 2.67 -6.71 15.67
CA VAL A 137 1.48 -6.82 14.83
C VAL A 137 0.43 -7.75 15.44
N GLU A 138 0.83 -8.85 16.05
CA GLU A 138 -0.10 -9.78 16.69
C GLU A 138 -0.87 -9.10 17.83
N GLU A 139 -0.19 -8.27 18.62
CA GLU A 139 -0.85 -7.50 19.67
C GLU A 139 -1.77 -6.43 19.08
N MET A 140 -1.39 -5.81 17.97
CA MET A 140 -2.27 -4.86 17.26
C MET A 140 -3.55 -5.55 16.80
N ILE A 141 -3.46 -6.78 16.33
CA ILE A 141 -4.63 -7.59 15.95
C ILE A 141 -5.49 -7.86 17.17
N ASN A 142 -4.88 -8.29 18.27
CA ASN A 142 -5.60 -8.61 19.51
C ASN A 142 -6.34 -7.42 20.08
N GLN A 143 -5.75 -6.23 19.98
CA GLN A 143 -6.37 -4.98 20.43
C GLN A 143 -7.38 -4.39 19.46
N GLY A 144 -7.55 -5.00 18.29
CA GLY A 144 -8.49 -4.50 17.29
C GLY A 144 -8.01 -3.28 16.52
N LEU A 145 -6.71 -2.96 16.59
CA LEU A 145 -6.13 -1.81 15.87
C LEU A 145 -5.99 -2.09 14.39
N VAL A 146 -5.74 -3.34 14.03
CA VAL A 146 -5.70 -3.80 12.64
C VAL A 146 -6.52 -5.06 12.49
N LYS A 147 -6.97 -5.32 11.28
CA LYS A 147 -7.64 -6.56 10.91
C LYS A 147 -6.90 -7.22 9.77
N VAL A 148 -6.94 -8.54 9.72
CA VAL A 148 -6.27 -9.33 8.70
C VAL A 148 -7.29 -10.19 7.96
N GLY A 149 -7.03 -10.44 6.69
CA GLY A 149 -7.91 -11.26 5.86
C GLY A 149 -7.22 -11.93 4.71
#